data_08fbd3003c30beb0ee8ae29709dd71da
#
_entry.id   08fbd3003c30beb0ee8ae29709dd71da
#
_cell.length_a   1.000
_cell.length_b   1.000
_cell.length_c   1.000
_cell.angle_alpha   90.00
_cell.angle_beta   90.00
_cell.angle_gamma   90.00
#
_symmetry.space_group_name_H-M   'P 1'
#
loop_
_entity.id
_entity.type
_entity.pdbx_description
1 polymer ?
#
loop_
_entity_poly.entity_id
_entity_poly.type
_entity_poly.pdbx_seq_one_letter_code
_entity_poly.pdbx_strand_id
1 'polypeptide(L)'
;MVSLRYYVTMNTIDYTQVPQTFSLCMHDTCPLAAQCLRNMAWVALPDSEERISIVNPKCATPDEGCRYYRSSAPVTCARGFRGMQARMLPEQYARFSEKLMRHFSRTSYFEHRRGAMLCTPADMAYIRGVLDELGLSGLEFDAYEERYNWID
;
A
#
# COMPACT_ATOMS: atom_id res chain seq x y z
N MET A 1 -10.66 -31.75 -26.60
CA MET A 1 -11.13 -30.33 -26.55
C MET A 1 -11.06 -29.89 -25.08
N VAL A 2 -9.95 -29.33 -24.68
CA VAL A 2 -9.79 -28.75 -23.34
C VAL A 2 -10.18 -27.30 -23.44
N SER A 3 -11.27 -26.95 -22.77
CA SER A 3 -11.88 -25.64 -22.75
C SER A 3 -10.92 -24.58 -22.22
N LEU A 4 -10.51 -23.66 -23.06
CA LEU A 4 -9.85 -22.40 -22.76
C LEU A 4 -10.78 -21.47 -21.95
N ARG A 5 -10.98 -21.75 -20.68
CA ARG A 5 -11.71 -20.86 -19.77
C ARG A 5 -10.91 -20.53 -18.52
N TYR A 6 -9.61 -20.33 -18.67
CA TYR A 6 -8.74 -19.79 -17.63
C TYR A 6 -8.08 -18.48 -18.06
N TYR A 7 -8.82 -17.66 -18.77
CA TYR A 7 -8.37 -16.29 -19.02
C TYR A 7 -9.39 -15.32 -18.46
N VAL A 8 -8.83 -14.42 -17.68
CA VAL A 8 -9.46 -13.18 -17.25
C VAL A 8 -10.27 -13.30 -15.95
N THR A 9 -9.59 -13.59 -14.83
CA THR A 9 -9.73 -12.61 -13.77
C THR A 9 -8.75 -11.49 -14.10
N MET A 10 -9.13 -10.63 -15.01
CA MET A 10 -8.52 -9.30 -15.07
C MET A 10 -8.63 -8.72 -13.68
N ASN A 11 -7.51 -8.36 -13.07
CA ASN A 11 -7.45 -7.54 -11.87
C ASN A 11 -8.13 -6.21 -12.19
N THR A 12 -9.46 -6.20 -12.11
CA THR A 12 -10.24 -4.99 -12.29
C THR A 12 -10.03 -4.17 -11.03
N ILE A 13 -9.33 -3.07 -11.16
CA ILE A 13 -9.15 -2.13 -10.05
C ILE A 13 -10.52 -1.57 -9.67
N ASP A 14 -10.86 -1.66 -8.41
CA ASP A 14 -11.96 -0.88 -7.85
C ASP A 14 -11.50 0.58 -7.74
N TYR A 15 -12.00 1.44 -8.62
CA TYR A 15 -11.60 2.83 -8.70
C TYR A 15 -11.87 3.61 -7.39
N THR A 16 -12.81 3.16 -6.57
CA THR A 16 -13.09 3.80 -5.27
C THR A 16 -11.88 3.72 -4.30
N GLN A 17 -10.95 2.82 -4.56
CA GLN A 17 -9.72 2.66 -3.78
C GLN A 17 -8.56 3.52 -4.30
N VAL A 18 -8.70 4.13 -5.48
CA VAL A 18 -7.66 4.98 -6.08
C VAL A 18 -7.65 6.34 -5.37
N PRO A 19 -6.54 6.73 -4.73
CA PRO A 19 -6.45 8.05 -4.12
C PRO A 19 -6.57 9.16 -5.16
N GLN A 20 -7.27 10.24 -4.84
CA GLN A 20 -7.43 11.40 -5.74
C GLN A 20 -6.08 12.06 -6.11
N THR A 21 -5.09 11.92 -5.26
CA THR A 21 -3.74 12.44 -5.47
C THR A 21 -2.88 11.53 -6.35
N PHE A 22 -3.32 10.29 -6.59
CA PHE A 22 -2.57 9.35 -7.42
C PHE A 22 -2.72 9.70 -8.89
N SER A 23 -1.60 9.97 -9.57
CA SER A 23 -1.61 10.37 -10.97
C SER A 23 -1.81 9.18 -11.89
N LEU A 24 -2.81 9.24 -12.76
CA LEU A 24 -3.13 8.23 -13.77
C LEU A 24 -2.21 8.37 -14.99
N CYS A 25 -2.12 7.35 -15.83
CA CYS A 25 -1.37 7.37 -17.09
C CYS A 25 -2.23 6.86 -18.23
N MET A 26 -2.38 7.67 -19.27
CA MET A 26 -3.25 7.38 -20.43
C MET A 26 -2.54 6.68 -21.60
N HIS A 27 -1.30 6.23 -21.43
CA HIS A 27 -0.54 5.57 -22.49
C HIS A 27 -0.92 4.08 -22.62
N ASP A 28 -1.97 3.80 -23.39
CA ASP A 28 -2.48 2.43 -23.59
C ASP A 28 -1.54 1.52 -24.39
N THR A 29 -0.66 2.12 -25.19
CA THR A 29 0.33 1.37 -26.00
C THR A 29 1.62 1.09 -25.26
N CYS A 30 1.74 1.49 -23.99
CA CYS A 30 2.92 1.23 -23.19
C CYS A 30 3.11 -0.27 -22.95
N PRO A 31 4.32 -0.84 -23.13
CA PRO A 31 4.57 -2.25 -22.89
C PRO A 31 4.30 -2.69 -21.45
N LEU A 32 4.34 -1.75 -20.51
CA LEU A 32 4.08 -1.99 -19.08
C LEU A 32 2.62 -1.71 -18.68
N ALA A 33 1.74 -1.27 -19.59
CA ALA A 33 0.38 -0.82 -19.27
C ALA A 33 -0.41 -1.85 -18.44
N ALA A 34 -0.37 -3.12 -18.83
CA ALA A 34 -1.12 -4.21 -18.19
C ALA A 34 -0.69 -4.51 -16.74
N GLN A 35 0.48 -4.06 -16.31
CA GLN A 35 1.03 -4.27 -14.98
C GLN A 35 1.41 -2.95 -14.28
N CYS A 36 0.96 -1.83 -14.84
CA CYS A 36 1.18 -0.51 -14.27
C CYS A 36 -0.11 0.02 -13.61
N LEU A 37 -0.07 0.25 -12.30
CA LEU A 37 -1.22 0.77 -11.55
C LEU A 37 -1.76 2.07 -12.13
N ARG A 38 -0.91 2.95 -12.68
CA ARG A 38 -1.34 4.23 -13.25
C ARG A 38 -2.20 4.06 -14.49
N ASN A 39 -1.85 3.11 -15.36
CA ASN A 39 -2.64 2.81 -16.54
C ASN A 39 -3.88 1.98 -16.18
N MET A 40 -3.74 1.00 -15.29
CA MET A 40 -4.88 0.22 -14.81
C MET A 40 -5.96 1.10 -14.16
N ALA A 41 -5.55 2.10 -13.37
CA ALA A 41 -6.47 3.06 -12.79
C ALA A 41 -7.11 3.99 -13.84
N TRP A 42 -6.37 4.35 -14.89
CA TRP A 42 -6.93 5.07 -16.04
C TRP A 42 -8.02 4.25 -16.77
N VAL A 43 -7.78 2.98 -17.00
CA VAL A 43 -8.78 2.08 -17.64
C VAL A 43 -10.03 1.90 -16.76
N ALA A 44 -9.86 1.90 -15.43
CA ALA A 44 -10.96 1.76 -14.47
C ALA A 44 -11.68 3.08 -14.16
N LEU A 45 -11.21 4.22 -14.71
CA LEU A 45 -11.76 5.55 -14.43
C LEU A 45 -13.24 5.62 -14.83
N PRO A 46 -14.14 5.94 -13.90
CA PRO A 46 -15.56 6.09 -14.23
C PRO A 46 -15.85 7.45 -14.87
N ASP A 47 -16.84 7.50 -15.75
CA ASP A 47 -17.29 8.73 -16.44
C ASP A 47 -17.80 9.81 -15.47
N SER A 48 -18.10 9.45 -14.23
CA SER A 48 -18.57 10.36 -13.19
C SER A 48 -17.47 11.19 -12.55
N GLU A 49 -16.20 10.84 -12.76
CA GLU A 49 -15.08 11.60 -12.20
C GLU A 49 -14.81 12.87 -13.01
N GLU A 50 -15.11 14.02 -12.43
CA GLU A 50 -14.95 15.33 -13.09
C GLU A 50 -13.49 15.82 -13.09
N ARG A 51 -12.67 15.37 -12.15
CA ARG A 51 -11.29 15.85 -11.98
C ARG A 51 -10.35 14.70 -11.63
N ILE A 52 -9.24 14.63 -12.33
CA ILE A 52 -8.21 13.61 -12.14
C ILE A 52 -6.82 14.25 -12.17
N SER A 53 -5.87 13.60 -11.50
CA SER A 53 -4.44 13.85 -11.70
C SER A 53 -3.89 12.92 -12.77
N ILE A 54 -3.11 13.42 -13.70
CA ILE A 54 -2.44 12.61 -14.71
C ILE A 54 -0.95 12.90 -14.75
N VAL A 55 -0.15 11.89 -15.07
CA VAL A 55 1.24 12.07 -15.45
C VAL A 55 1.27 12.83 -16.78
N ASN A 56 2.07 13.92 -16.86
CA ASN A 56 2.17 14.68 -18.10
C ASN A 56 2.57 13.77 -19.27
N PRO A 57 1.69 13.61 -20.29
CA PRO A 57 1.96 12.71 -21.41
C PRO A 57 3.22 13.05 -22.20
N LYS A 58 3.67 14.31 -22.13
CA LYS A 58 4.91 14.76 -22.80
C LYS A 58 6.18 14.30 -22.06
N CYS A 59 6.06 13.94 -20.78
CA CYS A 59 7.17 13.51 -19.93
C CYS A 59 7.17 11.99 -19.71
N ALA A 60 6.02 11.35 -19.83
CA ALA A 60 5.91 9.90 -19.69
C ALA A 60 6.32 9.24 -21.02
N THR A 61 7.41 8.50 -20.99
CA THR A 61 7.85 7.70 -22.13
C THR A 61 7.28 6.29 -21.99
N PRO A 62 6.50 5.81 -22.97
CA PRO A 62 5.95 4.45 -22.95
C PRO A 62 7.03 3.42 -23.28
N ASP A 63 7.91 3.16 -22.32
CA ASP A 63 8.98 2.17 -22.44
C ASP A 63 9.20 1.42 -21.12
N GLU A 64 10.07 0.41 -21.14
CA GLU A 64 10.40 -0.42 -19.99
C GLU A 64 11.14 0.35 -18.87
N GLY A 65 11.73 1.50 -19.18
CA GLY A 65 12.46 2.37 -18.27
C GLY A 65 11.64 3.51 -17.69
N CYS A 66 10.30 3.47 -17.80
CA CYS A 66 9.43 4.54 -17.34
C CYS A 66 9.59 4.81 -15.85
N ARG A 67 10.06 6.03 -15.50
CA ARG A 67 10.25 6.45 -14.11
C ARG A 67 8.95 6.57 -13.31
N TYR A 68 7.81 6.68 -14.00
CA TYR A 68 6.49 6.76 -13.39
C TYR A 68 5.83 5.41 -13.19
N TYR A 69 6.47 4.33 -13.64
CA TYR A 69 5.95 2.98 -13.47
C TYR A 69 5.63 2.68 -12.00
N ARG A 70 4.44 2.12 -11.77
CA ARG A 70 3.99 1.59 -10.47
C ARG A 70 3.49 0.19 -10.68
N SER A 71 4.16 -0.77 -10.05
CA SER A 71 3.77 -2.17 -10.14
C SER A 71 2.37 -2.41 -9.60
N SER A 72 1.60 -3.21 -10.31
CA SER A 72 0.31 -3.72 -9.86
C SER A 72 0.44 -4.95 -8.95
N ALA A 73 1.65 -5.40 -8.65
CA ALA A 73 1.85 -6.47 -7.70
C ALA A 73 1.34 -6.03 -6.31
N PRO A 74 0.47 -6.82 -5.66
CA PRO A 74 0.01 -6.51 -4.32
C PRO A 74 1.16 -6.46 -3.33
N VAL A 75 1.04 -5.60 -2.32
CA VAL A 75 1.94 -5.55 -1.18
C VAL A 75 1.20 -5.93 0.08
N THR A 76 1.87 -6.66 0.96
CA THR A 76 1.32 -7.02 2.26
C THR A 76 1.40 -5.84 3.21
N CYS A 77 0.26 -5.43 3.74
CA CYS A 77 0.13 -4.43 4.79
C CYS A 77 -0.36 -5.08 6.08
N ALA A 78 -0.07 -4.48 7.22
CA ALA A 78 -0.56 -4.95 8.50
C ALA A 78 -1.63 -4.02 9.07
N ARG A 79 -2.48 -4.56 9.92
CA ARG A 79 -3.56 -3.84 10.57
C ARG A 79 -3.55 -4.11 12.06
N GLY A 80 -3.27 -3.08 12.84
CA GLY A 80 -3.31 -3.13 14.29
C GLY A 80 -2.13 -3.84 14.96
N PHE A 81 -1.83 -3.42 16.17
CA PHE A 81 -0.80 -4.05 17.02
C PHE A 81 -1.16 -4.04 18.51
N ARG A 82 -2.46 -4.09 18.84
CA ARG A 82 -2.92 -4.19 20.22
C ARG A 82 -2.52 -5.51 20.86
N GLY A 83 -2.64 -6.61 20.12
CA GLY A 83 -2.26 -7.96 20.59
C GLY A 83 -0.78 -8.07 20.90
N MET A 84 0.06 -7.44 20.09
CA MET A 84 1.49 -7.30 20.30
C MET A 84 1.80 -6.58 21.62
N GLN A 85 1.15 -5.44 21.85
CA GLN A 85 1.34 -4.65 23.07
C GLN A 85 0.83 -5.36 24.35
N ALA A 86 -0.22 -6.16 24.25
CA ALA A 86 -0.74 -6.93 25.36
C ALA A 86 0.24 -7.98 25.92
N ARG A 87 1.27 -8.32 25.13
CA ARG A 87 2.32 -9.27 25.52
C ARG A 87 3.59 -8.59 26.04
N MET A 88 3.64 -7.28 26.09
CA MET A 88 4.79 -6.51 26.55
C MET A 88 4.75 -6.31 28.07
N LEU A 89 5.92 -6.34 28.69
CA LEU A 89 6.08 -5.83 30.05
C LEU A 89 5.87 -4.31 30.06
N PRO A 90 5.46 -3.71 31.20
CA PRO A 90 5.16 -2.27 31.26
C PRO A 90 6.29 -1.36 30.73
N GLU A 91 7.54 -1.70 31.03
CA GLU A 91 8.69 -0.93 30.56
C GLU A 91 8.90 -1.07 29.04
N GLN A 92 8.72 -2.29 28.51
CA GLN A 92 8.79 -2.54 27.06
C GLN A 92 7.68 -1.79 26.32
N TYR A 93 6.45 -1.83 26.86
CA TYR A 93 5.31 -1.09 26.32
C TYR A 93 5.58 0.41 26.28
N ALA A 94 6.11 0.98 27.38
CA ALA A 94 6.41 2.41 27.44
C ALA A 94 7.45 2.82 26.39
N ARG A 95 8.55 2.09 26.26
CA ARG A 95 9.60 2.34 25.27
C ARG A 95 9.10 2.16 23.82
N PHE A 96 8.34 1.10 23.58
CA PHE A 96 7.74 0.83 22.27
C PHE A 96 6.82 1.98 21.84
N SER A 97 5.88 2.35 22.72
CA SER A 97 4.92 3.43 22.46
C SER A 97 5.60 4.78 22.23
N GLU A 98 6.62 5.11 23.04
CA GLU A 98 7.38 6.34 22.86
C GLU A 98 8.08 6.42 21.49
N LYS A 99 8.78 5.35 21.09
CA LYS A 99 9.46 5.29 19.79
C LYS A 99 8.47 5.43 18.63
N LEU A 100 7.34 4.71 18.68
CA LEU A 100 6.34 4.78 17.62
C LEU A 100 5.63 6.14 17.57
N MET A 101 5.28 6.73 18.70
CA MET A 101 4.69 8.08 18.75
C MET A 101 5.64 9.16 18.23
N ARG A 102 6.93 8.99 18.41
CA ARG A 102 7.95 9.90 17.87
C ARG A 102 8.06 9.76 16.34
N HIS A 103 7.88 8.56 15.82
CA HIS A 103 7.94 8.27 14.38
C HIS A 103 6.66 8.67 13.63
N PHE A 104 5.49 8.24 14.15
CA PHE A 104 4.19 8.40 13.48
C PHE A 104 3.41 9.66 13.87
N SER A 105 3.80 10.39 14.88
CA SER A 105 2.96 11.30 15.66
C SER A 105 1.98 10.56 16.59
N ARG A 106 1.45 11.27 17.58
CA ARG A 106 0.54 10.67 18.55
C ARG A 106 -0.78 10.19 17.93
N THR A 107 -1.39 11.00 17.07
CA THR A 107 -2.66 10.66 16.42
C THR A 107 -2.51 9.44 15.53
N SER A 108 -1.54 9.45 14.62
CA SER A 108 -1.28 8.33 13.71
C SER A 108 -0.91 7.06 14.46
N TYR A 109 -0.14 7.16 15.56
CA TYR A 109 0.17 6.00 16.40
C TYR A 109 -1.10 5.28 16.88
N PHE A 110 -2.08 6.01 17.41
CA PHE A 110 -3.33 5.40 17.88
C PHE A 110 -4.18 4.84 16.75
N GLU A 111 -4.15 5.46 15.57
CA GLU A 111 -4.85 4.95 14.39
C GLU A 111 -4.23 3.65 13.87
N HIS A 112 -2.92 3.57 13.76
CA HIS A 112 -2.20 2.34 13.42
C HIS A 112 -2.43 1.26 14.49
N ARG A 113 -2.32 1.63 15.78
CA ARG A 113 -2.48 0.69 16.89
C ARG A 113 -3.83 -0.03 16.88
N ARG A 114 -4.91 0.73 16.65
CA ARG A 114 -6.28 0.16 16.62
C ARG A 114 -6.67 -0.45 15.27
N GLY A 115 -5.81 -0.36 14.25
CA GLY A 115 -6.07 -0.88 12.91
C GLY A 115 -6.96 0.02 12.04
N ALA A 116 -7.21 1.27 12.43
CA ALA A 116 -7.94 2.23 11.61
C ALA A 116 -7.10 2.69 10.40
N MET A 117 -5.80 2.80 10.59
CA MET A 117 -4.83 3.06 9.53
C MET A 117 -3.96 1.82 9.30
N LEU A 118 -3.71 1.51 8.03
CA LEU A 118 -2.83 0.40 7.65
C LEU A 118 -1.37 0.75 7.90
N CYS A 119 -0.62 -0.24 8.37
CA CYS A 119 0.84 -0.20 8.35
C CYS A 119 1.32 -0.65 6.98
N THR A 120 1.97 0.24 6.26
CA THR A 120 2.63 -0.06 4.98
C THR A 120 3.83 -1.00 5.20
N PRO A 121 4.41 -1.60 4.14
CA PRO A 121 5.64 -2.38 4.29
C PRO A 121 6.78 -1.61 4.98
N ALA A 122 6.90 -0.30 4.74
CA ALA A 122 7.89 0.54 5.41
C ALA A 122 7.58 0.72 6.91
N ASP A 123 6.31 0.95 7.25
CA ASP A 123 5.87 1.05 8.65
C ASP A 123 6.09 -0.26 9.40
N MET A 124 5.77 -1.38 8.76
CA MET A 124 6.01 -2.71 9.32
C MET A 124 7.49 -2.96 9.59
N ALA A 125 8.36 -2.58 8.66
CA ALA A 125 9.81 -2.70 8.82
C ALA A 125 10.31 -1.86 9.99
N TYR A 126 9.83 -0.63 10.13
CA TYR A 126 10.17 0.23 11.26
C TYR A 126 9.71 -0.38 12.59
N ILE A 127 8.45 -0.81 12.68
CA ILE A 127 7.88 -1.42 13.90
C ILE A 127 8.66 -2.69 14.28
N ARG A 128 8.98 -3.55 13.32
CA ARG A 128 9.79 -4.75 13.56
C ARG A 128 11.20 -4.41 14.04
N GLY A 129 11.82 -3.38 13.49
CA GLY A 129 13.12 -2.89 13.98
C GLY A 129 13.06 -2.45 15.45
N VAL A 130 12.00 -1.77 15.86
CA VAL A 130 11.79 -1.39 17.27
C VAL A 130 11.57 -2.63 18.14
N LEU A 131 10.82 -3.62 17.68
CA LEU A 131 10.65 -4.89 18.39
C LEU A 131 11.98 -5.62 18.59
N ASP A 132 12.81 -5.66 17.55
CA ASP A 132 14.13 -6.30 17.61
C ASP A 132 15.04 -5.61 18.64
N GLU A 133 15.06 -4.27 18.68
CA GLU A 133 15.80 -3.51 19.67
C GLU A 133 15.35 -3.78 21.12
N LEU A 134 14.07 -4.12 21.31
CA LEU A 134 13.50 -4.43 22.62
C LEU A 134 13.56 -5.92 22.98
N GLY A 135 14.11 -6.76 22.10
CA GLY A 135 14.17 -8.21 22.28
C GLY A 135 12.82 -8.91 22.11
N LEU A 136 11.91 -8.35 21.30
CA LEU A 136 10.52 -8.80 21.14
C LEU A 136 10.23 -9.27 19.70
N SER A 137 11.21 -9.80 18.98
CA SER A 137 11.15 -10.14 17.56
C SER A 137 10.06 -11.14 17.15
N GLY A 138 9.46 -11.87 18.07
CA GLY A 138 8.44 -12.89 17.79
C GLY A 138 7.00 -12.38 17.85
N LEU A 139 6.77 -11.08 18.06
CA LEU A 139 5.43 -10.52 18.15
C LEU A 139 4.89 -10.17 16.76
N GLU A 140 3.61 -10.48 16.54
CA GLU A 140 2.92 -10.30 15.26
C GLU A 140 1.84 -9.21 15.32
N PHE A 141 1.56 -8.62 14.16
CA PHE A 141 0.44 -7.70 14.00
C PHE A 141 -0.90 -8.40 14.17
N ASP A 142 -1.95 -7.64 14.43
CA ASP A 142 -3.29 -8.21 14.70
C ASP A 142 -3.90 -8.84 13.44
N ALA A 143 -3.64 -8.28 12.25
CA ALA A 143 -4.07 -8.83 10.96
C ALA A 143 -3.14 -8.39 9.82
N TYR A 144 -3.22 -9.09 8.70
CA TYR A 144 -2.52 -8.76 7.46
C TYR A 144 -3.50 -8.72 6.30
N GLU A 145 -3.26 -7.86 5.33
CA GLU A 145 -4.04 -7.79 4.09
C GLU A 145 -3.18 -7.41 2.89
N GLU A 146 -3.55 -7.92 1.73
CA GLU A 146 -2.93 -7.57 0.45
C GLU A 146 -3.59 -6.31 -0.11
N ARG A 147 -2.78 -5.35 -0.54
CA ARG A 147 -3.25 -4.08 -1.13
C ARG A 147 -2.38 -3.67 -2.31
N TYR A 148 -2.95 -2.93 -3.24
CA TYR A 148 -2.16 -2.21 -4.23
C TYR A 148 -1.36 -1.09 -3.55
N ASN A 149 -0.14 -0.87 -4.05
CA ASN A 149 0.72 0.19 -3.54
C ASN A 149 0.43 1.53 -4.27
N TRP A 150 -0.50 2.31 -3.71
CA TRP A 150 -0.89 3.62 -4.23
C TRP A 150 0.05 4.76 -3.80
N ILE A 151 1.19 4.47 -3.21
CA ILE A 151 2.13 5.49 -2.74
C ILE A 151 3.01 5.95 -3.91
N ASP A 152 3.10 7.25 -4.10
CA ASP A 152 3.99 7.89 -5.09
C ASP A 152 5.41 8.10 -4.56
#